data_042738d2468e13d5013a09bb752349cf
#
_entry.id   042738d2468e13d5013a09bb752349cf
#
_cell.length_a   1.000
_cell.length_b   1.000
_cell.length_c   1.000
_cell.angle_alpha   90.00
_cell.angle_beta   90.00
_cell.angle_gamma   90.00
#
_symmetry.space_group_name_H-M   'P 1'
#
loop_
_entity.id
_entity.type
_entity.pdbx_description
1 polymer ?
#
loop_
_entity_poly.entity_id
_entity_poly.type
_entity_poly.pdbx_seq_one_letter_code
_entity_poly.pdbx_strand_id
1 'polypeptide(L)'
;MKKIGVMVAIFSLLLCMPILPASAEENQQSVKQDNVQFTESQKTELATIQKRILADKKELIEKYVEYGALSKEEGDKMYAHFERHYKMMEQHDFQIPSHRPHTKHMPK
;
A
#
# COMPACT_ATOMS: atom_id res chain seq x y z
N MET A 1 16.98 -30.74 -38.86
CA MET A 1 16.21 -31.50 -37.94
C MET A 1 16.93 -31.94 -36.74
N LYS A 2 18.20 -31.89 -36.72
CA LYS A 2 18.94 -32.37 -35.58
C LYS A 2 19.28 -31.27 -34.62
N LYS A 3 18.84 -30.07 -34.89
CA LYS A 3 19.23 -28.95 -34.07
C LYS A 3 18.29 -28.70 -32.90
N ILE A 4 17.23 -29.43 -32.85
CA ILE A 4 16.21 -29.18 -31.83
C ILE A 4 16.61 -29.79 -30.49
N GLY A 5 17.44 -30.82 -30.53
CA GLY A 5 17.81 -31.49 -29.30
C GLY A 5 18.80 -30.76 -28.42
N VAL A 6 19.50 -29.80 -29.01
CA VAL A 6 20.53 -29.11 -28.22
C VAL A 6 19.94 -27.97 -27.39
N MET A 7 18.79 -27.48 -27.80
CA MET A 7 18.19 -26.37 -27.10
C MET A 7 17.53 -26.76 -25.79
N VAL A 8 17.19 -28.02 -25.67
CA VAL A 8 16.47 -28.46 -24.48
C VAL A 8 17.42 -28.61 -23.29
N ALA A 9 18.67 -28.86 -23.57
CA ALA A 9 19.62 -29.12 -22.50
C ALA A 9 20.00 -27.84 -21.74
N ILE A 10 19.90 -26.72 -22.42
CA ILE A 10 20.31 -25.48 -21.79
C ILE A 10 19.24 -24.93 -20.86
N PHE A 11 18.01 -25.35 -21.11
CA PHE A 11 16.91 -24.82 -20.33
C PHE A 11 16.85 -25.44 -18.94
N SER A 12 17.43 -26.61 -18.77
CA SER A 12 17.30 -27.25 -17.48
C SER A 12 18.29 -26.73 -16.45
N LEU A 13 19.28 -25.98 -16.91
CA LEU A 13 20.24 -25.44 -15.97
C LEU A 13 19.75 -24.19 -15.27
N LEU A 14 18.75 -23.56 -15.84
CA LEU A 14 18.24 -22.35 -15.22
C LEU A 14 17.28 -22.60 -14.08
N LEU A 15 16.88 -23.83 -13.91
CA LEU A 15 15.92 -24.13 -12.87
C LEU A 15 16.57 -24.42 -11.53
N CYS A 16 17.87 -24.39 -11.49
CA CYS A 16 18.54 -24.66 -10.24
C CYS A 16 18.88 -23.41 -9.45
N MET A 17 18.18 -22.34 -9.70
CA MET A 17 18.42 -21.21 -8.87
C MET A 17 17.77 -21.43 -7.52
N PRO A 18 18.54 -21.43 -6.49
CA PRO A 18 17.97 -21.57 -5.18
C PRO A 18 17.16 -20.32 -4.91
N ILE A 19 15.90 -20.48 -4.81
CA ILE A 19 15.09 -19.41 -4.37
C ILE A 19 15.41 -19.24 -2.90
N LEU A 20 15.89 -18.11 -2.58
CA LEU A 20 16.18 -17.81 -1.20
C LEU A 20 14.96 -17.20 -0.58
N PRO A 21 14.15 -17.97 0.03
CA PRO A 21 12.93 -17.44 0.59
C PRO A 21 13.14 -16.82 1.93
N ALA A 22 14.29 -16.97 2.45
CA ALA A 22 14.44 -16.69 3.83
C ALA A 22 14.43 -15.24 4.20
N SER A 23 14.61 -14.38 3.26
CA SER A 23 14.82 -13.03 3.65
C SER A 23 13.55 -12.31 4.00
N ALA A 24 12.46 -12.93 3.83
CA ALA A 24 11.25 -12.15 3.99
C ALA A 24 10.79 -12.07 5.38
N GLU A 25 11.16 -13.01 6.18
CA GLU A 25 10.49 -12.99 7.37
C GLU A 25 11.10 -12.21 8.39
N GLU A 26 12.30 -11.91 8.31
CA GLU A 26 12.77 -11.21 9.42
C GLU A 26 12.42 -9.84 9.39
N ASN A 27 11.84 -9.40 8.40
CA ASN A 27 11.50 -8.04 8.42
C ASN A 27 10.29 -7.71 9.17
N GLN A 28 9.94 -8.51 10.08
CA GLN A 28 9.04 -8.02 11.08
C GLN A 28 9.80 -7.14 12.04
N GLN A 29 10.76 -6.44 11.54
CA GLN A 29 11.25 -5.35 12.32
C GLN A 29 10.07 -4.46 12.55
N SER A 30 9.63 -4.48 13.74
CA SER A 30 8.74 -3.45 14.20
C SER A 30 9.45 -2.17 13.87
N VAL A 31 8.98 -1.48 12.89
CA VAL A 31 9.50 -0.20 12.56
C VAL A 31 9.28 0.62 13.80
N LYS A 32 10.32 0.81 14.54
CA LYS A 32 10.27 1.77 15.60
C LYS A 32 10.08 3.08 14.89
N GLN A 33 8.88 3.54 14.91
CA GLN A 33 8.60 4.82 14.38
C GLN A 33 9.05 5.84 15.39
N ASP A 34 10.34 5.91 15.56
CA ASP A 34 10.88 6.95 16.37
C ASP A 34 10.98 8.16 15.46
N ASN A 35 10.04 9.02 15.57
CA ASN A 35 10.10 10.39 15.05
C ASN A 35 10.98 10.58 13.82
N VAL A 36 10.66 9.81 12.77
CA VAL A 36 11.38 10.00 11.52
C VAL A 36 10.92 11.34 10.95
N GLN A 37 11.86 12.26 10.79
CA GLN A 37 11.49 13.50 10.15
C GLN A 37 11.78 13.41 8.68
N PHE A 38 10.76 13.60 7.88
CA PHE A 38 10.92 13.56 6.44
C PHE A 38 11.47 14.87 5.92
N THR A 39 12.33 14.81 4.92
CA THR A 39 12.81 16.01 4.23
C THR A 39 11.67 16.60 3.40
N GLU A 40 11.82 17.84 2.97
CA GLU A 40 10.80 18.48 2.14
C GLU A 40 10.58 17.70 0.84
N SER A 41 11.63 17.17 0.25
CA SER A 41 11.52 16.35 -0.95
C SER A 41 10.70 15.08 -0.67
N GLN A 42 10.97 14.44 0.46
CA GLN A 42 10.24 13.23 0.84
C GLN A 42 8.78 13.53 1.11
N LYS A 43 8.48 14.64 1.77
CA LYS A 43 7.11 15.04 2.02
C LYS A 43 6.36 15.30 0.71
N THR A 44 7.02 15.94 -0.24
CA THR A 44 6.42 16.21 -1.55
C THR A 44 6.12 14.91 -2.29
N GLU A 45 7.03 13.95 -2.22
CA GLU A 45 6.85 12.67 -2.85
C GLU A 45 5.69 11.90 -2.21
N LEU A 46 5.66 11.89 -0.88
CA LEU A 46 4.57 11.24 -0.15
C LEU A 46 3.23 11.89 -0.47
N ALA A 47 3.19 13.22 -0.54
CA ALA A 47 1.98 13.94 -0.87
C ALA A 47 1.50 13.56 -2.27
N THR A 48 2.40 13.45 -3.23
CA THR A 48 2.05 13.07 -4.59
C THR A 48 1.43 11.68 -4.64
N ILE A 49 2.01 10.75 -3.92
CA ILE A 49 1.51 9.38 -3.85
C ILE A 49 0.14 9.36 -3.18
N GLN A 50 -0.01 10.07 -2.08
CA GLN A 50 -1.28 10.10 -1.35
C GLN A 50 -2.39 10.76 -2.16
N LYS A 51 -2.07 11.78 -2.94
CA LYS A 51 -3.05 12.41 -3.83
C LYS A 51 -3.52 11.42 -4.90
N ARG A 52 -2.59 10.62 -5.42
CA ARG A 52 -2.94 9.62 -6.41
C ARG A 52 -3.86 8.56 -5.78
N ILE A 53 -3.55 8.13 -4.57
CA ILE A 53 -4.39 7.17 -3.87
C ILE A 53 -5.79 7.76 -3.65
N LEU A 54 -5.87 9.03 -3.28
CA LEU A 54 -7.15 9.68 -3.07
C LEU A 54 -7.95 9.74 -4.38
N ALA A 55 -7.31 10.04 -5.50
CA ALA A 55 -7.96 10.04 -6.79
C ALA A 55 -8.47 8.65 -7.17
N ASP A 56 -7.67 7.62 -6.89
CA ASP A 56 -8.07 6.25 -7.17
C ASP A 56 -9.25 5.84 -6.30
N LYS A 57 -9.26 6.27 -5.05
CA LYS A 57 -10.39 5.99 -4.16
C LYS A 57 -11.66 6.67 -4.65
N LYS A 58 -11.52 7.88 -5.17
CA LYS A 58 -12.67 8.58 -5.73
C LYS A 58 -13.25 7.80 -6.90
N GLU A 59 -12.38 7.38 -7.81
CA GLU A 59 -12.80 6.60 -8.95
C GLU A 59 -13.49 5.30 -8.52
N LEU A 60 -12.93 4.65 -7.54
CA LEU A 60 -13.50 3.42 -7.01
C LEU A 60 -14.91 3.65 -6.46
N ILE A 61 -15.09 4.72 -5.70
CA ILE A 61 -16.39 5.08 -5.15
C ILE A 61 -17.39 5.35 -6.28
N GLU A 62 -16.94 6.09 -7.31
CA GLU A 62 -17.79 6.39 -8.45
C GLU A 62 -18.26 5.11 -9.15
N LYS A 63 -17.39 4.11 -9.24
CA LYS A 63 -17.76 2.83 -9.81
C LYS A 63 -18.80 2.11 -8.96
N TYR A 64 -18.63 2.12 -7.66
CA TYR A 64 -19.63 1.51 -6.78
C TYR A 64 -20.99 2.20 -6.91
N VAL A 65 -20.99 3.51 -7.06
CA VAL A 65 -22.24 4.25 -7.28
C VAL A 65 -22.83 3.88 -8.64
N GLU A 66 -21.98 3.84 -9.66
CA GLU A 66 -22.42 3.49 -11.01
C GLU A 66 -23.02 2.10 -11.07
N TYR A 67 -22.45 1.17 -10.33
CA TYR A 67 -22.93 -0.22 -10.29
C TYR A 67 -24.11 -0.43 -9.36
N GLY A 68 -24.53 0.62 -8.66
CA GLY A 68 -25.66 0.51 -7.76
C GLY A 68 -25.35 -0.04 -6.39
N ALA A 69 -24.08 -0.24 -6.07
CA ALA A 69 -23.70 -0.75 -4.76
C ALA A 69 -23.74 0.32 -3.67
N LEU A 70 -23.60 1.58 -4.06
CA LEU A 70 -23.67 2.69 -3.14
C LEU A 70 -24.57 3.76 -3.73
N SER A 71 -25.28 4.48 -2.87
CA SER A 71 -26.00 5.66 -3.34
C SER A 71 -24.98 6.77 -3.55
N LYS A 72 -25.36 7.76 -4.34
CA LYS A 72 -24.49 8.91 -4.54
C LYS A 72 -24.17 9.61 -3.24
N GLU A 73 -25.15 9.71 -2.36
CA GLU A 73 -24.95 10.35 -1.07
C GLU A 73 -23.94 9.59 -0.21
N GLU A 74 -24.06 8.27 -0.19
CA GLU A 74 -23.12 7.45 0.55
C GLU A 74 -21.71 7.57 -0.04
N GLY A 75 -21.62 7.60 -1.36
CA GLY A 75 -20.34 7.77 -2.02
C GLY A 75 -19.69 9.10 -1.68
N ASP A 76 -20.48 10.17 -1.65
CA ASP A 76 -19.98 11.49 -1.32
C ASP A 76 -19.46 11.53 0.13
N LYS A 77 -20.16 10.87 1.03
CA LYS A 77 -19.74 10.79 2.43
C LYS A 77 -18.42 10.01 2.58
N MET A 78 -18.29 8.92 1.84
CA MET A 78 -17.07 8.13 1.86
C MET A 78 -15.89 8.94 1.33
N TYR A 79 -16.09 9.64 0.23
CA TYR A 79 -15.03 10.44 -0.34
C TYR A 79 -14.62 11.56 0.60
N ALA A 80 -15.59 12.23 1.22
CA ALA A 80 -15.31 13.28 2.19
C ALA A 80 -14.50 12.75 3.37
N HIS A 81 -14.73 11.51 3.77
CA HIS A 81 -13.96 10.88 4.83
C HIS A 81 -12.50 10.69 4.40
N PHE A 82 -12.28 10.19 3.18
CA PHE A 82 -10.93 10.00 2.67
C PHE A 82 -10.20 11.33 2.50
N GLU A 83 -10.91 12.37 2.08
CA GLU A 83 -10.33 13.68 1.95
C GLU A 83 -9.89 14.24 3.29
N ARG A 84 -10.72 14.08 4.30
CA ARG A 84 -10.35 14.52 5.65
C ARG A 84 -9.14 13.77 6.16
N HIS A 85 -9.07 12.48 5.87
CA HIS A 85 -7.93 11.67 6.26
C HIS A 85 -6.66 12.16 5.57
N TYR A 86 -6.75 12.50 4.30
CA TYR A 86 -5.62 13.04 3.57
C TYR A 86 -5.14 14.35 4.19
N LYS A 87 -6.09 15.25 4.50
CA LYS A 87 -5.73 16.53 5.12
C LYS A 87 -5.08 16.34 6.47
N MET A 88 -5.55 15.37 7.22
CA MET A 88 -4.96 15.06 8.51
C MET A 88 -3.53 14.57 8.34
N MET A 89 -3.28 13.70 7.39
CA MET A 89 -1.92 13.23 7.11
C MET A 89 -1.01 14.39 6.70
N GLU A 90 -1.53 15.30 5.89
CA GLU A 90 -0.78 16.46 5.47
C GLU A 90 -0.40 17.34 6.65
N GLN A 91 -1.32 17.53 7.59
CA GLN A 91 -1.06 18.33 8.78
C GLN A 91 -0.02 17.70 9.70
N HIS A 92 0.10 16.39 9.65
CA HIS A 92 1.07 15.68 10.47
C HIS A 92 2.31 15.26 9.67
N ASP A 93 2.60 15.98 8.59
CA ASP A 93 3.79 15.76 7.76
C ASP A 93 3.87 14.31 7.26
N PHE A 94 2.74 13.70 6.99
CA PHE A 94 2.62 12.33 6.48
C PHE A 94 3.24 11.28 7.40
N GLN A 95 3.35 11.61 8.69
CA GLN A 95 3.80 10.64 9.66
C GLN A 95 2.76 9.55 9.81
N ILE A 96 3.21 8.32 9.86
CA ILE A 96 2.30 7.22 10.09
C ILE A 96 1.98 7.22 11.58
N PRO A 97 0.72 7.32 11.94
CA PRO A 97 0.38 7.30 13.35
C PRO A 97 0.81 5.96 13.93
N SER A 98 1.55 6.06 15.00
CA SER A 98 1.98 4.86 15.66
C SER A 98 0.73 4.07 16.05
N HIS A 99 0.68 2.87 15.57
CA HIS A 99 -0.36 2.00 16.00
C HIS A 99 -0.07 1.71 17.43
N ARG A 100 -0.63 2.44 18.29
CA ARG A 100 -0.70 1.99 19.64
C ARG A 100 -1.53 0.73 19.56
N PRO A 101 -0.98 -0.37 19.97
CA PRO A 101 -1.79 -1.55 20.05
C PRO A 101 -2.91 -1.17 20.99
N HIS A 102 -4.07 -1.13 20.45
CA HIS A 102 -5.20 -0.88 21.27
C HIS A 102 -5.26 -2.00 22.23
N THR A 103 -4.72 -1.74 23.36
CA THR A 103 -4.95 -2.67 24.38
C THR A 103 -6.37 -2.52 24.68
N LYS A 104 -7.16 -3.14 24.01
CA LYS A 104 -8.41 -3.04 24.11
C LYS A 104 -8.89 -3.50 25.13
N HIS A 105 -9.26 -2.86 25.78
CA HIS A 105 -9.77 -3.32 26.76
C HIS A 105 -10.98 -3.81 26.49
N MET A 106 -11.19 -4.90 26.78
CA MET A 106 -12.30 -5.46 26.65
C MET A 106 -13.10 -5.18 27.71
N PRO A 107 -14.17 -4.73 27.51
CA PRO A 107 -15.04 -4.46 28.59
C PRO A 107 -15.50 -5.77 29.03
N LYS A 108 -15.56 -5.96 30.22
CA LYS A 108 -15.98 -7.12 30.70
C LYS A 108 -17.27 -7.22 30.84
#